data_ee3f608c8e41f60cd3552d598b317cb6
#
_entry.id   ee3f608c8e41f60cd3552d598b317cb6
#
_cell.length_a   1.000
_cell.length_b   1.000
_cell.length_c   1.000
_cell.angle_alpha   90.00
_cell.angle_beta   90.00
_cell.angle_gamma   90.00
#
_symmetry.space_group_name_H-M   'P 1'
#
loop_
_entity.id
_entity.type
_entity.pdbx_description
1 polymer ?
#
loop_
_entity_poly.entity_id
_entity_poly.type
_entity_poly.pdbx_seq_one_letter_code
_entity_poly.pdbx_strand_id
1 'polypeptide(L)'
;EYDKLTYGMLYNYGEDFMLSLNHDDFRDKAFVDMVSGSDEKAHLSDIKAALGFMYAHPGSKMFAAGQDAGLEKFMSELNKFYAKNAALYELDNDPDGFMWLENSNPEETVIAMQRADSKGNKLVIAVNFTPVRRENYRLHVDVRGKYKEVFNSDWKKFGGDEKVNGQIIKSDNDGDDMEYIDITLPGLSFVIYNSEPY
;
A
#
# COMPACT_ATOMS: atom_id res chain seq x y z
N GLU A 1 -6.71 0.78 16.27
CA GLU A 1 -6.58 -0.06 15.07
C GLU A 1 -5.38 0.35 14.19
N TYR A 2 -5.19 1.65 13.91
CA TYR A 2 -4.04 2.17 13.13
C TYR A 2 -2.70 1.69 13.71
N ASP A 3 -2.52 1.80 15.02
CA ASP A 3 -1.29 1.37 15.71
C ASP A 3 -0.99 -0.13 15.51
N LYS A 4 -2.02 -0.97 15.35
CA LYS A 4 -1.84 -2.40 15.09
C LYS A 4 -1.26 -2.67 13.71
N LEU A 5 -1.59 -1.85 12.71
CA LEU A 5 -1.05 -1.98 11.36
C LEU A 5 0.43 -1.59 11.28
N THR A 6 0.85 -0.62 12.09
CA THR A 6 2.21 -0.09 12.05
C THR A 6 3.14 -0.77 13.07
N TYR A 7 2.58 -1.28 14.17
CA TYR A 7 3.36 -1.86 15.27
C TYR A 7 4.03 -3.19 14.92
N GLY A 8 3.40 -4.01 14.08
CA GLY A 8 3.94 -5.31 13.67
C GLY A 8 5.33 -5.24 13.05
N MET A 9 5.65 -4.12 12.40
CA MET A 9 6.98 -3.93 11.78
C MET A 9 8.12 -3.72 12.77
N LEU A 10 7.84 -3.26 13.99
CA LEU A 10 8.88 -3.09 15.02
C LEU A 10 9.47 -4.44 15.47
N TYR A 11 8.76 -5.52 15.26
CA TYR A 11 9.13 -6.87 15.65
C TYR A 11 9.44 -7.79 14.45
N ASN A 12 9.64 -7.24 13.27
CA ASN A 12 9.85 -7.99 12.03
C ASN A 12 11.04 -8.97 12.11
N TYR A 13 11.96 -8.73 13.02
CA TYR A 13 13.12 -9.60 13.26
C TYR A 13 12.94 -10.56 14.43
N GLY A 14 11.82 -10.54 15.11
CA GLY A 14 11.55 -11.35 16.31
C GLY A 14 10.72 -12.59 16.05
N GLU A 15 9.48 -12.44 15.61
CA GLU A 15 8.53 -13.54 15.64
C GLU A 15 7.51 -13.57 14.48
N ASP A 16 7.19 -12.46 13.82
CA ASP A 16 6.08 -12.39 12.87
C ASP A 16 6.51 -12.01 11.46
N PHE A 17 6.90 -13.00 10.67
CA PHE A 17 7.18 -12.84 9.25
C PHE A 17 5.97 -13.00 8.33
N MET A 18 4.78 -13.16 8.89
CA MET A 18 3.55 -13.31 8.12
C MET A 18 2.53 -12.27 8.53
N LEU A 19 2.16 -11.42 7.58
CA LEU A 19 0.92 -10.68 7.67
C LEU A 19 -0.19 -11.55 7.12
N SER A 20 -1.08 -12.02 7.98
CA SER A 20 -2.24 -12.79 7.56
C SER A 20 -3.51 -11.98 7.74
N LEU A 21 -4.33 -11.99 6.70
CA LEU A 21 -5.69 -11.48 6.79
C LEU A 21 -6.60 -12.63 7.22
N ASN A 22 -6.71 -12.80 8.54
CA ASN A 22 -7.71 -13.68 9.16
C ASN A 22 -7.59 -15.19 8.83
N HIS A 23 -6.37 -15.69 8.61
CA HIS A 23 -6.19 -17.11 8.27
C HIS A 23 -6.39 -18.07 9.46
N ASP A 24 -6.15 -17.58 10.68
CA ASP A 24 -6.31 -18.38 11.92
C ASP A 24 -7.71 -18.28 12.53
N ASP A 25 -8.52 -17.35 12.08
CA ASP A 25 -9.86 -17.14 12.63
C ASP A 25 -10.92 -17.81 11.75
N PHE A 26 -10.98 -19.11 11.81
CA PHE A 26 -11.96 -19.91 11.07
C PHE A 26 -13.39 -19.83 11.63
N ARG A 27 -13.59 -18.99 12.68
CA ARG A 27 -14.75 -19.24 13.53
C ARG A 27 -16.05 -18.68 13.03
N ASP A 28 -16.11 -17.53 12.36
CA ASP A 28 -17.43 -16.99 12.08
C ASP A 28 -17.57 -16.08 10.83
N LYS A 29 -16.51 -15.47 10.29
CA LYS A 29 -16.61 -14.57 9.13
C LYS A 29 -15.36 -14.57 8.28
N ALA A 30 -15.53 -14.61 6.96
CA ALA A 30 -14.45 -14.33 6.03
C ALA A 30 -13.97 -12.87 6.20
N PHE A 31 -12.70 -12.59 5.86
CA PHE A 31 -12.16 -11.23 5.92
C PHE A 31 -13.06 -10.23 5.18
N VAL A 32 -13.58 -10.61 4.01
CA VAL A 32 -14.53 -9.81 3.22
C VAL A 32 -15.80 -9.44 3.98
N ASP A 33 -16.24 -10.27 4.92
CA ASP A 33 -17.45 -10.01 5.73
C ASP A 33 -17.18 -9.12 6.94
N MET A 34 -15.91 -8.91 7.28
CA MET A 34 -15.50 -8.07 8.41
C MET A 34 -15.19 -6.63 8.00
N VAL A 35 -14.94 -6.43 6.73
CA VAL A 35 -14.65 -5.11 6.16
C VAL A 35 -15.96 -4.34 6.02
N SER A 36 -16.01 -3.14 6.57
CA SER A 36 -17.24 -2.32 6.60
C SER A 36 -17.27 -1.29 5.47
N GLY A 37 -17.85 -1.64 4.35
CA GLY A 37 -18.19 -0.64 3.32
C GLY A 37 -19.61 -0.10 3.49
N SER A 38 -19.84 1.15 3.10
CA SER A 38 -21.18 1.75 3.11
C SER A 38 -22.10 1.18 2.02
N ASP A 39 -21.50 0.66 0.98
CA ASP A 39 -22.13 -0.02 -0.16
C ASP A 39 -21.12 -1.02 -0.78
N GLU A 40 -21.58 -1.80 -1.76
CA GLU A 40 -20.74 -2.83 -2.40
C GLU A 40 -19.43 -2.27 -2.99
N LYS A 41 -19.46 -1.08 -3.60
CA LYS A 41 -18.27 -0.45 -4.17
C LYS A 41 -17.27 -0.04 -3.11
N ALA A 42 -17.72 0.58 -2.02
CA ALA A 42 -16.89 0.96 -0.89
C ALA A 42 -16.30 -0.27 -0.20
N HIS A 43 -17.11 -1.32 -0.03
CA HIS A 43 -16.69 -2.60 0.53
C HIS A 43 -15.55 -3.23 -0.30
N LEU A 44 -15.73 -3.36 -1.62
CA LEU A 44 -14.67 -3.89 -2.51
C LEU A 44 -13.42 -2.99 -2.54
N SER A 45 -13.57 -1.67 -2.41
CA SER A 45 -12.45 -0.74 -2.35
C SER A 45 -11.62 -0.90 -1.08
N ASP A 46 -12.30 -1.09 0.06
CA ASP A 46 -11.65 -1.33 1.35
C ASP A 46 -10.88 -2.65 1.35
N ILE A 47 -11.46 -3.72 0.81
CA ILE A 47 -10.76 -5.00 0.62
C ILE A 47 -9.52 -4.82 -0.27
N LYS A 48 -9.61 -4.07 -1.37
CA LYS A 48 -8.46 -3.80 -2.25
C LYS A 48 -7.36 -3.04 -1.51
N ALA A 49 -7.71 -2.07 -0.66
CA ALA A 49 -6.74 -1.33 0.15
C ALA A 49 -6.03 -2.25 1.15
N ALA A 50 -6.77 -3.11 1.85
CA ALA A 50 -6.21 -4.07 2.81
C ALA A 50 -5.33 -5.13 2.14
N LEU A 51 -5.76 -5.70 1.02
CA LEU A 51 -4.95 -6.64 0.22
C LEU A 51 -3.69 -5.95 -0.31
N GLY A 52 -3.81 -4.72 -0.82
CA GLY A 52 -2.67 -3.93 -1.26
C GLY A 52 -1.66 -3.67 -0.15
N PHE A 53 -2.13 -3.31 1.05
CA PHE A 53 -1.28 -3.16 2.23
C PHE A 53 -0.55 -4.47 2.57
N MET A 54 -1.26 -5.60 2.60
CA MET A 54 -0.65 -6.91 2.85
C MET A 54 0.45 -7.24 1.83
N TYR A 55 0.24 -6.93 0.55
CA TYR A 55 1.24 -7.18 -0.50
C TYR A 55 2.46 -6.26 -0.39
N ALA A 56 2.27 -5.04 0.07
CA ALA A 56 3.35 -4.08 0.26
C ALA A 56 4.17 -4.33 1.54
N HIS A 57 3.51 -4.79 2.61
CA HIS A 57 4.17 -5.10 3.88
C HIS A 57 5.16 -6.26 3.72
N PRO A 58 6.35 -6.24 4.34
CA PRO A 58 7.27 -7.39 4.33
C PRO A 58 6.65 -8.66 4.88
N GLY A 59 7.21 -9.81 4.47
CA GLY A 59 6.80 -11.12 4.94
C GLY A 59 5.89 -11.88 3.97
N SER A 60 5.61 -13.13 4.29
CA SER A 60 4.78 -14.03 3.47
C SER A 60 3.34 -13.55 3.39
N LYS A 61 2.77 -13.62 2.18
CA LYS A 61 1.37 -13.22 1.94
C LYS A 61 0.46 -14.42 2.15
N MET A 62 -0.54 -14.27 3.03
CA MET A 62 -1.50 -15.34 3.29
C MET A 62 -2.92 -14.79 3.45
N PHE A 63 -3.87 -15.39 2.77
CA PHE A 63 -5.30 -15.16 2.95
C PHE A 63 -6.09 -16.42 2.61
N ALA A 64 -7.30 -16.57 3.15
CA ALA A 64 -8.12 -17.75 2.92
C ALA A 64 -8.72 -17.74 1.51
N ALA A 65 -8.96 -18.93 0.97
CA ALA A 65 -9.62 -19.09 -0.33
C ALA A 65 -11.00 -18.42 -0.35
N GLY A 66 -11.30 -17.70 -1.42
CA GLY A 66 -12.56 -16.98 -1.60
C GLY A 66 -12.62 -15.59 -0.96
N GLN A 67 -11.58 -15.15 -0.27
CA GLN A 67 -11.49 -13.78 0.23
C GLN A 67 -11.29 -12.71 -0.87
N ASP A 68 -11.05 -13.15 -2.08
CA ASP A 68 -10.90 -12.34 -3.28
C ASP A 68 -12.15 -12.36 -4.19
N ALA A 69 -13.30 -12.85 -3.70
CA ALA A 69 -14.53 -12.91 -4.48
C ALA A 69 -14.92 -11.52 -5.02
N GLY A 70 -15.12 -11.42 -6.34
CA GLY A 70 -15.37 -10.16 -7.02
C GLY A 70 -14.12 -9.31 -7.33
N LEU A 71 -12.93 -9.78 -6.95
CA LEU A 71 -11.66 -9.08 -7.13
C LEU A 71 -10.65 -9.84 -7.99
N GLU A 72 -11.08 -10.86 -8.72
CA GLU A 72 -10.20 -11.78 -9.46
C GLU A 72 -9.26 -11.03 -10.42
N LYS A 73 -9.77 -10.01 -11.10
CA LYS A 73 -8.97 -9.18 -12.00
C LYS A 73 -7.93 -8.35 -11.24
N PHE A 74 -8.33 -7.75 -10.12
CA PHE A 74 -7.43 -6.98 -9.26
C PHE A 74 -6.32 -7.88 -8.73
N MET A 75 -6.67 -9.04 -8.17
CA MET A 75 -5.72 -10.00 -7.62
C MET A 75 -4.77 -10.55 -8.68
N SER A 76 -5.28 -10.86 -9.89
CA SER A 76 -4.45 -11.30 -11.00
C SER A 76 -3.39 -10.25 -11.38
N GLU A 77 -3.78 -8.98 -11.45
CA GLU A 77 -2.86 -7.90 -11.78
C GLU A 77 -1.90 -7.57 -10.62
N LEU A 78 -2.37 -7.61 -9.38
CA LEU A 78 -1.54 -7.41 -8.19
C LEU A 78 -0.48 -8.51 -8.05
N ASN A 79 -0.85 -9.78 -8.27
CA ASN A 79 0.09 -10.92 -8.28
C ASN A 79 1.15 -10.77 -9.38
N LYS A 80 0.76 -10.36 -10.58
CA LYS A 80 1.70 -10.10 -11.68
C LYS A 80 2.65 -8.94 -11.35
N PHE A 81 2.11 -7.89 -10.75
CA PHE A 81 2.90 -6.74 -10.33
C PHE A 81 3.91 -7.14 -9.25
N TYR A 82 3.46 -7.85 -8.22
CA TYR A 82 4.30 -8.38 -7.15
C TYR A 82 5.46 -9.23 -7.70
N ALA A 83 5.15 -10.22 -8.53
CA ALA A 83 6.16 -11.13 -9.09
C ALA A 83 7.20 -10.42 -9.98
N LYS A 84 6.87 -9.26 -10.56
CA LYS A 84 7.78 -8.48 -11.42
C LYS A 84 8.64 -7.46 -10.66
N ASN A 85 8.30 -7.15 -9.41
CA ASN A 85 8.95 -6.08 -8.66
C ASN A 85 9.66 -6.66 -7.44
N ALA A 86 10.95 -6.93 -7.59
CA ALA A 86 11.80 -7.51 -6.55
C ALA A 86 11.78 -6.69 -5.25
N ALA A 87 11.61 -5.37 -5.33
CA ALA A 87 11.47 -4.51 -4.17
C ALA A 87 10.35 -4.91 -3.20
N LEU A 88 9.34 -5.68 -3.64
CA LEU A 88 8.25 -6.12 -2.78
C LEU A 88 8.52 -7.41 -2.00
N TYR A 89 9.64 -8.11 -2.27
CA TYR A 89 9.92 -9.40 -1.60
C TYR A 89 11.39 -9.75 -1.41
N GLU A 90 12.31 -9.21 -2.21
CA GLU A 90 13.73 -9.65 -2.21
C GLU A 90 14.42 -9.39 -0.87
N LEU A 91 14.16 -8.23 -0.27
CA LEU A 91 14.74 -7.81 1.00
C LEU A 91 13.69 -7.80 2.14
N ASP A 92 12.79 -8.78 2.16
CA ASP A 92 11.75 -8.87 3.22
C ASP A 92 12.34 -9.05 4.63
N ASN A 93 13.52 -9.66 4.72
CA ASN A 93 14.23 -9.94 5.98
C ASN A 93 15.43 -9.02 6.20
N ASP A 94 15.54 -7.94 5.43
CA ASP A 94 16.64 -6.97 5.49
C ASP A 94 16.09 -5.57 5.80
N PRO A 95 16.65 -4.85 6.79
CA PRO A 95 16.20 -3.50 7.11
C PRO A 95 16.30 -2.53 5.94
N ASP A 96 17.24 -2.74 5.01
CA ASP A 96 17.37 -1.89 3.83
C ASP A 96 16.23 -2.07 2.82
N GLY A 97 15.43 -3.13 2.94
CA GLY A 97 14.29 -3.42 2.08
C GLY A 97 13.01 -2.67 2.45
N PHE A 98 12.97 -1.99 3.60
CA PHE A 98 11.74 -1.38 4.10
C PHE A 98 11.99 -0.09 4.88
N MET A 99 11.15 0.91 4.67
CA MET A 99 11.11 2.14 5.47
C MET A 99 9.69 2.67 5.58
N TRP A 100 9.28 3.05 6.79
CA TRP A 100 8.08 3.85 6.98
C TRP A 100 8.30 5.27 6.46
N LEU A 101 7.36 5.78 5.67
CA LEU A 101 7.31 7.18 5.23
C LEU A 101 6.22 7.95 5.99
N GLU A 102 5.08 7.30 6.25
CA GLU A 102 4.00 7.83 7.07
C GLU A 102 3.37 6.71 7.89
N ASN A 103 3.51 6.80 9.22
CA ASN A 103 2.97 5.81 10.16
C ASN A 103 2.48 6.44 11.47
N SER A 104 2.38 7.76 11.51
CA SER A 104 2.04 8.53 12.72
C SER A 104 0.83 9.46 12.54
N ASN A 105 0.02 9.23 11.51
CA ASN A 105 -1.16 10.05 11.18
C ASN A 105 -2.49 9.27 11.35
N PRO A 106 -2.90 8.95 12.59
CA PRO A 106 -4.13 8.20 12.85
C PRO A 106 -5.39 9.01 12.50
N GLU A 107 -5.34 10.34 12.50
CA GLU A 107 -6.48 11.20 12.19
C GLU A 107 -6.87 11.07 10.71
N GLU A 108 -5.90 10.99 9.83
CA GLU A 108 -6.14 10.82 8.40
C GLU A 108 -6.20 9.36 7.98
N THR A 109 -5.69 8.46 8.80
CA THR A 109 -5.61 7.01 8.56
C THR A 109 -4.97 6.70 7.20
N VAL A 110 -3.91 7.45 6.88
CA VAL A 110 -3.02 7.22 5.75
C VAL A 110 -1.77 6.53 6.27
N ILE A 111 -1.35 5.49 5.59
CA ILE A 111 -0.09 4.78 5.86
C ILE A 111 0.73 4.82 4.58
N ALA A 112 2.02 5.14 4.70
CA ALA A 112 2.92 5.05 3.56
C ALA A 112 4.25 4.41 3.95
N MET A 113 4.82 3.67 2.99
CA MET A 113 6.07 2.94 3.14
C MET A 113 6.86 2.94 1.86
N GLN A 114 8.15 2.73 2.00
CA GLN A 114 9.06 2.48 0.90
C GLN A 114 9.52 1.02 0.94
N ARG A 115 9.60 0.42 -0.23
CA ARG A 115 10.22 -0.88 -0.45
C ARG A 115 11.39 -0.73 -1.40
N ALA A 116 12.46 -1.50 -1.16
CA ALA A 116 13.65 -1.49 -2.00
C ALA A 116 14.11 -2.91 -2.36
N ASP A 117 14.82 -3.04 -3.47
CA ASP A 117 15.54 -4.26 -3.85
C ASP A 117 17.06 -4.08 -3.72
N SER A 118 17.81 -5.16 -3.87
CA SER A 118 19.28 -5.17 -3.78
C SER A 118 19.98 -4.35 -4.88
N LYS A 119 19.24 -3.95 -5.92
CA LYS A 119 19.74 -3.11 -7.03
C LYS A 119 19.48 -1.62 -6.79
N GLY A 120 18.81 -1.27 -5.70
CA GLY A 120 18.46 0.10 -5.37
C GLY A 120 17.18 0.61 -6.07
N ASN A 121 16.40 -0.25 -6.73
CA ASN A 121 15.08 0.15 -7.20
C ASN A 121 14.16 0.34 -6.00
N LYS A 122 13.41 1.44 -5.98
CA LYS A 122 12.53 1.79 -4.88
C LYS A 122 11.09 1.99 -5.34
N LEU A 123 10.17 1.49 -4.53
CA LEU A 123 8.73 1.70 -4.66
C LEU A 123 8.24 2.48 -3.44
N VAL A 124 7.48 3.52 -3.67
CA VAL A 124 6.73 4.24 -2.63
C VAL A 124 5.28 3.80 -2.70
N ILE A 125 4.76 3.36 -1.57
CA ILE A 125 3.41 2.82 -1.44
C ILE A 125 2.63 3.69 -0.46
N ALA A 126 1.44 4.14 -0.85
CA ALA A 126 0.51 4.86 0.01
C ALA A 126 -0.84 4.16 0.06
N VAL A 127 -1.39 4.03 1.25
CA VAL A 127 -2.70 3.42 1.51
C VAL A 127 -3.57 4.39 2.28
N ASN A 128 -4.75 4.68 1.76
CA ASN A 128 -5.76 5.50 2.42
C ASN A 128 -6.91 4.59 2.87
N PHE A 129 -7.03 4.38 4.17
CA PHE A 129 -8.07 3.56 4.79
C PHE A 129 -9.34 4.34 5.12
N THR A 130 -9.48 5.56 4.63
CA THR A 130 -10.71 6.35 4.78
C THR A 130 -11.43 6.50 3.45
N PRO A 131 -12.76 6.71 3.45
CA PRO A 131 -13.50 7.01 2.22
C PRO A 131 -13.22 8.41 1.67
N VAL A 132 -12.48 9.22 2.41
CA VAL A 132 -12.18 10.60 2.04
C VAL A 132 -11.03 10.64 1.04
N ARG A 133 -11.30 11.15 -0.16
CA ARG A 133 -10.26 11.46 -1.14
C ARG A 133 -9.41 12.62 -0.62
N ARG A 134 -8.10 12.49 -0.77
CA ARG A 134 -7.13 13.53 -0.43
C ARG A 134 -6.48 14.06 -1.69
N GLU A 135 -6.63 15.35 -1.94
CA GLU A 135 -5.97 16.07 -3.03
C GLU A 135 -4.78 16.83 -2.47
N ASN A 136 -3.69 16.86 -3.24
CA ASN A 136 -2.44 17.51 -2.82
C ASN A 136 -1.95 17.02 -1.45
N TYR A 137 -2.09 15.71 -1.21
CA TYR A 137 -1.56 15.11 0.02
C TYR A 137 -0.04 15.12 -0.05
N ARG A 138 0.57 15.82 0.89
CA ARG A 138 2.03 15.90 0.99
C ARG A 138 2.56 14.62 1.63
N LEU A 139 3.30 13.87 0.86
CA LEU A 139 3.97 12.66 1.30
C LEU A 139 5.48 12.89 1.29
N HIS A 140 6.11 12.78 2.47
CA HIS A 140 7.56 12.83 2.58
C HIS A 140 8.19 11.57 2.00
N VAL A 141 9.31 11.73 1.33
CA VAL A 141 10.05 10.68 0.63
C VAL A 141 11.55 10.84 0.85
N ASP A 142 12.31 9.76 0.73
CA ASP A 142 13.77 9.79 0.96
C ASP A 142 14.60 10.08 -0.29
N VAL A 143 13.97 10.01 -1.47
CA VAL A 143 14.68 10.14 -2.76
C VAL A 143 14.30 11.42 -3.45
N ARG A 144 15.30 12.26 -3.72
CA ARG A 144 15.15 13.37 -4.64
C ARG A 144 15.07 12.84 -6.07
N GLY A 145 13.91 13.01 -6.72
CA GLY A 145 13.73 12.38 -8.02
C GLY A 145 12.35 12.58 -8.65
N LYS A 146 12.04 11.66 -9.55
CA LYS A 146 10.76 11.58 -10.25
C LYS A 146 9.99 10.38 -9.74
N TYR A 147 8.68 10.55 -9.62
CA TYR A 147 7.76 9.54 -9.14
C TYR A 147 6.68 9.31 -10.18
N LYS A 148 6.48 8.05 -10.54
CA LYS A 148 5.48 7.64 -11.51
C LYS A 148 4.53 6.65 -10.87
N GLU A 149 3.22 6.93 -10.92
CA GLU A 149 2.20 5.95 -10.52
C GLU A 149 2.28 4.71 -11.42
N VAL A 150 2.49 3.54 -10.82
CA VAL A 150 2.64 2.25 -11.52
C VAL A 150 1.57 1.24 -11.15
N PHE A 151 0.87 1.47 -10.05
CA PHE A 151 -0.29 0.68 -9.64
C PHE A 151 -1.25 1.55 -8.81
N ASN A 152 -2.56 1.41 -9.05
CA ASN A 152 -3.58 2.12 -8.28
C ASN A 152 -4.85 1.26 -8.24
N SER A 153 -5.32 0.96 -7.04
CA SER A 153 -6.53 0.16 -6.84
C SER A 153 -7.83 0.86 -7.29
N ASP A 154 -7.77 2.19 -7.53
CA ASP A 154 -8.90 2.99 -8.03
C ASP A 154 -8.94 3.11 -9.57
N TRP A 155 -8.08 2.41 -10.30
CA TRP A 155 -8.21 2.39 -11.76
C TRP A 155 -9.55 1.82 -12.21
N LYS A 156 -10.13 2.37 -13.29
CA LYS A 156 -11.40 1.88 -13.87
C LYS A 156 -11.41 0.38 -14.14
N LYS A 157 -10.27 -0.18 -14.56
CA LYS A 157 -10.15 -1.63 -14.80
C LYS A 157 -10.41 -2.49 -13.55
N PHE A 158 -10.39 -1.89 -12.37
CA PHE A 158 -10.68 -2.50 -11.06
C PHE A 158 -11.98 -1.97 -10.42
N GLY A 159 -12.83 -1.30 -11.23
CA GLY A 159 -14.10 -0.73 -10.76
C GLY A 159 -13.98 0.58 -10.00
N GLY A 160 -12.83 1.25 -10.04
CA GLY A 160 -12.59 2.55 -9.42
C GLY A 160 -13.05 3.74 -10.27
N ASP A 161 -12.85 4.93 -9.71
CA ASP A 161 -13.21 6.22 -10.35
C ASP A 161 -12.07 6.82 -11.17
N GLU A 162 -10.93 6.12 -11.26
CA GLU A 162 -9.71 6.54 -11.99
C GLU A 162 -9.17 7.90 -11.53
N LYS A 163 -9.15 8.11 -10.21
CA LYS A 163 -8.47 9.25 -9.61
C LYS A 163 -6.98 8.98 -9.54
N VAL A 164 -6.30 9.32 -10.62
CA VAL A 164 -4.91 8.93 -10.88
C VAL A 164 -3.96 10.12 -10.85
N ASN A 165 -2.71 9.85 -10.52
CA ASN A 165 -1.60 10.77 -10.67
C ASN A 165 -0.92 10.53 -12.03
N GLY A 166 -1.64 10.83 -13.10
CA GLY A 166 -1.27 10.44 -14.47
C GLY A 166 -0.01 11.09 -15.06
N GLN A 167 0.64 11.97 -14.31
CA GLN A 167 1.89 12.64 -14.72
C GLN A 167 3.04 12.20 -13.83
N ILE A 168 4.26 12.38 -14.32
CA ILE A 168 5.46 12.23 -13.51
C ILE A 168 5.46 13.38 -12.49
N ILE A 169 5.43 13.01 -11.22
CA ILE A 169 5.55 13.92 -10.08
C ILE A 169 7.05 14.10 -9.82
N LYS A 170 7.49 15.33 -9.61
CA LYS A 170 8.85 15.64 -9.16
C LYS A 170 8.81 15.88 -7.68
N SER A 171 9.82 15.36 -6.96
CA SER A 171 9.99 15.76 -5.57
C SER A 171 10.38 17.22 -5.46
N ASP A 172 9.98 17.84 -4.38
CA ASP A 172 10.34 19.19 -3.98
C ASP A 172 10.82 19.15 -2.53
N ASN A 173 11.43 20.24 -2.07
CA ASN A 173 11.96 20.37 -0.73
C ASN A 173 11.50 21.70 -0.14
N ASP A 174 10.94 21.69 1.06
CA ASP A 174 10.40 22.87 1.74
C ASP A 174 11.40 23.56 2.68
N GLY A 175 12.68 23.18 2.58
CA GLY A 175 13.76 23.73 3.39
C GLY A 175 14.11 22.90 4.62
N ASP A 176 13.34 21.84 4.89
CA ASP A 176 13.72 20.74 5.79
C ASP A 176 14.56 19.72 5.02
N ASP A 177 15.30 18.88 5.71
CA ASP A 177 16.19 17.88 5.08
C ASP A 177 15.45 16.76 4.34
N MET A 178 14.11 16.83 4.23
CA MET A 178 13.28 15.81 3.59
C MET A 178 12.66 16.29 2.28
N GLU A 179 12.73 15.45 1.29
CA GLU A 179 11.98 15.61 0.03
C GLU A 179 10.51 15.26 0.26
N TYR A 180 9.62 15.83 -0.55
CA TYR A 180 8.20 15.45 -0.56
C TYR A 180 7.65 15.40 -1.99
N ILE A 181 6.52 14.72 -2.13
CA ILE A 181 5.69 14.73 -3.33
C ILE A 181 4.25 15.07 -2.95
N ASP A 182 3.59 15.89 -3.75
CA ASP A 182 2.16 16.17 -3.59
C ASP A 182 1.37 15.21 -4.49
N ILE A 183 0.54 14.37 -3.89
CA ILE A 183 -0.18 13.29 -4.57
C ILE A 183 -1.68 13.37 -4.35
N THR A 184 -2.44 12.76 -5.25
CA THR A 184 -3.86 12.47 -5.03
C THR A 184 -4.00 11.03 -4.52
N LEU A 185 -4.60 10.87 -3.34
CA LEU A 185 -4.97 9.57 -2.78
C LEU A 185 -6.49 9.40 -2.85
N PRO A 186 -7.01 8.49 -3.67
CA PRO A 186 -8.42 8.14 -3.65
C PRO A 186 -8.84 7.61 -2.27
N GLY A 187 -10.10 7.71 -1.94
CA GLY A 187 -10.63 7.08 -0.72
C GLY A 187 -10.58 5.55 -0.83
N LEU A 188 -10.32 4.86 0.28
CA LEU A 188 -10.23 3.40 0.35
C LEU A 188 -9.34 2.83 -0.76
N SER A 189 -8.11 3.31 -0.84
CA SER A 189 -7.23 3.02 -1.96
C SER A 189 -5.81 2.63 -1.55
N PHE A 190 -5.16 1.96 -2.48
CA PHE A 190 -3.77 1.55 -2.44
C PHE A 190 -3.10 1.99 -3.74
N VAL A 191 -2.03 2.78 -3.62
CA VAL A 191 -1.31 3.36 -4.76
C VAL A 191 0.18 3.10 -4.64
N ILE A 192 0.83 2.73 -5.73
CA ILE A 192 2.28 2.52 -5.80
C ILE A 192 2.90 3.47 -6.82
N TYR A 193 4.00 4.07 -6.41
CA TYR A 193 4.86 4.90 -7.25
C TYR A 193 6.23 4.22 -7.41
N ASN A 194 6.75 4.23 -8.62
CA ASN A 194 8.16 3.94 -8.88
C ASN A 194 8.95 5.24 -8.74
N SER A 195 10.07 5.23 -8.00
CA SER A 195 10.97 6.37 -7.87
C SER A 195 12.16 6.24 -8.82
N GLU A 196 12.52 7.34 -9.45
CA GLU A 196 13.71 7.48 -10.30
C GLU A 196 14.55 8.65 -9.78
N PRO A 197 15.70 8.41 -9.14
CA PRO A 197 16.61 9.48 -8.71
C PRO A 197 17.06 10.37 -9.87
N TYR A 198 17.36 11.65 -9.57
CA TYR A 198 17.97 12.56 -10.56
C TYR A 198 19.43 12.23 -10.83
#